data_073b7203ecbe859a64012afc52d9ce1f
#
_entry.id   073b7203ecbe859a64012afc52d9ce1f
#
_cell.length_a   1.000
_cell.length_b   1.000
_cell.length_c   1.000
_cell.angle_alpha   90.00
_cell.angle_beta   90.00
_cell.angle_gamma   90.00
#
_symmetry.space_group_name_H-M   'P 1'
#
loop_
_entity.id
_entity.type
_entity.pdbx_description
1 polymer ?
#
loop_
_entity_poly.entity_id
_entity_poly.type
_entity_poly.pdbx_seq_one_letter_code
_entity_poly.pdbx_strand_id
1 'polypeptide(L)'
;MKKLLFTLLLAAFILPFAAAQGKLEVGKKAPEWALPDASKQEFTMNSWPGKVLQINYVDPDNEDLNDTFNDAVEKAIDIDKIIDQNAYKGFGIVDLQSTRLPDGLVRAIAGRKAKRYNTTILFDSKGVLHESWGLPKDSYSVVIVDKNRIVRGIYYGKIADADIPGIIEMIVKLTKE
;
A
#
# COMPACT_ATOMS: atom_id res chain seq x y z
N MET A 1 27.94 61.47 -5.85
CA MET A 1 27.95 60.21 -6.62
C MET A 1 27.22 59.16 -5.80
N LYS A 2 25.92 58.88 -6.07
CA LYS A 2 25.09 57.91 -5.35
C LYS A 2 25.18 56.57 -6.04
N LYS A 3 25.71 55.52 -5.35
CA LYS A 3 25.75 54.16 -5.85
C LYS A 3 24.41 53.51 -5.55
N LEU A 4 23.64 53.18 -6.60
CA LEU A 4 22.40 52.36 -6.51
C LEU A 4 22.80 50.89 -6.42
N LEU A 5 22.52 50.25 -5.26
CA LEU A 5 22.62 48.80 -5.12
C LEU A 5 21.34 48.19 -5.65
N PHE A 6 21.44 47.45 -6.74
CA PHE A 6 20.33 46.63 -7.30
C PHE A 6 20.36 45.27 -6.62
N THR A 7 19.44 45.04 -5.66
CA THR A 7 19.26 43.74 -5.00
C THR A 7 18.36 42.88 -5.91
N LEU A 8 18.94 41.88 -6.53
CA LEU A 8 18.22 40.91 -7.36
C LEU A 8 17.54 39.90 -6.44
N LEU A 9 16.21 40.01 -6.29
CA LEU A 9 15.40 39.07 -5.53
C LEU A 9 15.14 37.83 -6.40
N LEU A 10 15.85 36.72 -6.14
CA LEU A 10 15.64 35.45 -6.82
C LEU A 10 14.40 34.78 -6.20
N ALA A 11 13.25 34.94 -6.83
CA ALA A 11 12.03 34.24 -6.45
C ALA A 11 12.15 32.75 -6.90
N ALA A 12 12.41 31.87 -5.94
CA ALA A 12 12.35 30.43 -6.17
C ALA A 12 10.89 30.03 -6.45
N PHE A 13 10.58 29.76 -7.71
CA PHE A 13 9.29 29.21 -8.13
C PHE A 13 9.24 27.75 -7.68
N ILE A 14 8.60 27.48 -6.55
CA ILE A 14 8.25 26.12 -6.12
C ILE A 14 7.05 25.72 -6.99
N LEU A 15 7.33 25.01 -8.10
CA LEU A 15 6.28 24.35 -8.85
C LEU A 15 5.64 23.28 -7.97
N PRO A 16 4.32 23.30 -7.75
CA PRO A 16 3.67 22.19 -7.11
C PRO A 16 3.84 20.96 -8.02
N PHE A 17 4.47 19.92 -7.50
CA PHE A 17 4.52 18.62 -8.17
C PHE A 17 3.09 18.08 -8.16
N ALA A 18 2.33 18.38 -9.21
CA ALA A 18 1.04 17.74 -9.44
C ALA A 18 1.36 16.25 -9.73
N ALA A 19 1.24 15.41 -8.72
CA ALA A 19 1.24 13.97 -8.91
C ALA A 19 0.15 13.66 -9.94
N ALA A 20 0.53 13.10 -11.07
CA ALA A 20 -0.42 12.64 -12.07
C ALA A 20 -1.32 11.60 -11.38
N GLN A 21 -2.58 11.96 -11.13
CA GLN A 21 -3.61 11.06 -10.63
C GLN A 21 -3.96 10.09 -11.76
N GLY A 22 -3.21 8.99 -11.85
CA GLY A 22 -3.45 7.93 -12.82
C GLY A 22 -3.96 6.69 -12.09
N LYS A 23 -4.97 6.01 -12.65
CA LYS A 23 -5.39 4.70 -12.17
C LYS A 23 -4.20 3.74 -12.16
N LEU A 24 -4.26 2.73 -11.27
CA LEU A 24 -3.26 1.68 -11.25
C LEU A 24 -3.24 0.93 -12.59
N GLU A 25 -2.03 0.76 -13.13
CA GLU A 25 -1.78 -0.04 -14.32
C GLU A 25 -0.56 -0.93 -14.12
N VAL A 26 -0.67 -2.21 -14.44
CA VAL A 26 0.48 -3.14 -14.40
C VAL A 26 1.57 -2.65 -15.36
N GLY A 27 2.81 -2.64 -14.89
CA GLY A 27 3.98 -2.14 -15.64
C GLY A 27 4.21 -0.63 -15.50
N LYS A 28 3.33 0.11 -14.84
CA LYS A 28 3.50 1.56 -14.57
C LYS A 28 3.90 1.79 -13.12
N LYS A 29 4.48 2.95 -12.85
CA LYS A 29 4.77 3.39 -11.49
C LYS A 29 3.45 3.65 -10.75
N ALA A 30 3.31 3.09 -9.55
CA ALA A 30 2.14 3.32 -8.70
C ALA A 30 2.08 4.81 -8.29
N PRO A 31 0.89 5.45 -8.32
CA PRO A 31 0.73 6.80 -7.81
C PRO A 31 1.05 6.87 -6.31
N GLU A 32 1.66 7.97 -5.87
CA GLU A 32 2.06 8.19 -4.49
C GLU A 32 0.83 8.39 -3.58
N TRP A 33 0.97 7.98 -2.33
CA TRP A 33 -0.01 8.21 -1.27
C TRP A 33 0.70 8.50 0.06
N ALA A 34 -0.03 9.11 0.99
CA ALA A 34 0.38 9.30 2.39
C ALA A 34 -0.83 9.00 3.29
N LEU A 35 -0.69 8.05 4.21
CA LEU A 35 -1.76 7.59 5.10
C LEU A 35 -1.22 7.35 6.51
N PRO A 36 -2.02 7.64 7.56
CA PRO A 36 -1.63 7.41 8.94
C PRO A 36 -1.92 5.98 9.41
N ASP A 37 -1.16 5.51 10.39
CA ASP A 37 -1.50 4.36 11.21
C ASP A 37 -2.42 4.73 12.40
N ALA A 38 -2.65 3.77 13.31
CA ALA A 38 -3.47 3.98 14.51
C ALA A 38 -2.86 5.00 15.49
N SER A 39 -1.54 5.19 15.47
CA SER A 39 -0.82 6.16 16.29
C SER A 39 -0.73 7.55 15.66
N LYS A 40 -1.31 7.72 14.45
CA LYS A 40 -1.23 8.91 13.60
C LYS A 40 0.17 9.15 13.01
N GLN A 41 1.05 8.15 13.03
CA GLN A 41 2.30 8.21 12.28
C GLN A 41 1.97 8.08 10.79
N GLU A 42 2.48 9.02 9.98
CA GLU A 42 2.29 9.00 8.53
C GLU A 42 3.25 8.03 7.86
N PHE A 43 2.72 7.28 6.91
CA PHE A 43 3.45 6.38 6.02
C PHE A 43 3.17 6.74 4.57
N THR A 44 4.14 6.47 3.72
CA THR A 44 4.06 6.70 2.27
C THR A 44 4.53 5.46 1.52
N MET A 45 4.42 5.47 0.20
CA MET A 45 5.02 4.44 -0.66
C MET A 45 6.52 4.25 -0.39
N ASN A 46 7.21 5.30 0.10
CA ASN A 46 8.65 5.30 0.32
C ASN A 46 9.06 4.94 1.76
N SER A 47 8.12 4.63 2.64
CA SER A 47 8.41 4.24 4.03
C SER A 47 9.19 2.91 4.15
N TRP A 48 9.19 2.10 3.09
CA TRP A 48 9.92 0.84 3.02
C TRP A 48 10.81 0.77 1.77
N PRO A 49 11.92 1.55 1.73
CA PRO A 49 12.79 1.59 0.56
C PRO A 49 13.42 0.22 0.27
N GLY A 50 13.59 -0.11 -1.00
CA GLY A 50 14.22 -1.37 -1.44
C GLY A 50 13.39 -2.63 -1.22
N LYS A 51 12.14 -2.52 -0.76
CA LYS A 51 11.26 -3.67 -0.54
C LYS A 51 10.19 -3.79 -1.62
N VAL A 52 9.88 -5.02 -2.00
CA VAL A 52 8.64 -5.40 -2.69
C VAL A 52 7.48 -5.18 -1.72
N LEU A 53 6.42 -4.52 -2.14
CA LEU A 53 5.27 -4.25 -1.30
C LEU A 53 4.07 -5.09 -1.74
N GLN A 54 3.44 -5.77 -0.79
CA GLN A 54 2.08 -6.29 -0.90
C GLN A 54 1.16 -5.35 -0.12
N ILE A 55 0.27 -4.70 -0.85
CA ILE A 55 -0.67 -3.71 -0.32
C ILE A 55 -2.06 -4.32 -0.33
N ASN A 56 -2.62 -4.55 0.84
CA ASN A 56 -3.98 -5.05 1.02
C ASN A 56 -4.89 -3.86 1.31
N TYR A 57 -5.69 -3.41 0.33
CA TYR A 57 -6.71 -2.37 0.51
C TYR A 57 -8.05 -3.02 0.84
N VAL A 58 -8.56 -2.78 2.03
CA VAL A 58 -9.56 -3.64 2.66
C VAL A 58 -10.78 -2.84 3.12
N ASP A 59 -11.96 -3.22 2.62
CA ASP A 59 -13.21 -2.92 3.27
C ASP A 59 -13.32 -3.75 4.57
N PRO A 60 -13.54 -3.11 5.74
CA PRO A 60 -13.69 -3.81 7.02
C PRO A 60 -14.75 -4.92 7.03
N ASP A 61 -15.82 -4.81 6.24
CA ASP A 61 -16.89 -5.80 6.18
C ASP A 61 -16.45 -7.05 5.38
N ASN A 62 -15.33 -6.98 4.65
CA ASN A 62 -14.73 -8.04 3.84
C ASN A 62 -13.31 -8.43 4.32
N GLU A 63 -13.00 -8.20 5.60
CA GLU A 63 -11.65 -8.32 6.14
C GLU A 63 -10.99 -9.70 5.98
N ASP A 64 -11.79 -10.78 5.97
CA ASP A 64 -11.31 -12.17 5.90
C ASP A 64 -11.24 -12.72 4.46
N LEU A 65 -11.64 -11.93 3.47
CA LEU A 65 -11.85 -12.41 2.10
C LEU A 65 -10.60 -13.06 1.49
N ASN A 66 -9.42 -12.59 1.86
CA ASN A 66 -8.13 -13.08 1.36
C ASN A 66 -7.23 -13.68 2.46
N ASP A 67 -7.80 -14.18 3.57
CA ASP A 67 -7.02 -14.82 4.63
C ASP A 67 -6.22 -16.03 4.08
N THR A 68 -6.81 -16.87 3.21
CA THR A 68 -6.10 -17.99 2.57
C THR A 68 -4.84 -17.53 1.84
N PHE A 69 -4.91 -16.43 1.10
CA PHE A 69 -3.76 -15.85 0.42
C PHE A 69 -2.73 -15.30 1.41
N ASN A 70 -3.17 -14.53 2.42
CA ASN A 70 -2.28 -13.95 3.41
C ASN A 70 -1.57 -15.03 4.25
N ASP A 71 -2.28 -16.09 4.65
CA ASP A 71 -1.71 -17.23 5.37
C ASP A 71 -0.68 -18.00 4.50
N ALA A 72 -0.93 -18.12 3.20
CA ALA A 72 0.02 -18.74 2.27
C ALA A 72 1.29 -17.90 2.10
N VAL A 73 1.17 -16.56 2.07
CA VAL A 73 2.33 -15.64 2.04
C VAL A 73 3.11 -15.72 3.36
N GLU A 74 2.42 -15.72 4.52
CA GLU A 74 3.04 -15.91 5.83
C GLU A 74 3.81 -17.22 5.91
N LYS A 75 3.20 -18.33 5.44
CA LYS A 75 3.87 -19.62 5.33
C LYS A 75 5.14 -19.54 4.47
N ALA A 76 5.07 -18.89 3.31
CA ALA A 76 6.21 -18.74 2.40
C ALA A 76 7.35 -17.91 3.03
N ILE A 77 7.03 -16.98 3.96
CA ILE A 77 7.99 -16.19 4.70
C ILE A 77 8.57 -16.99 5.89
N ASP A 78 7.70 -17.48 6.77
CA ASP A 78 8.11 -17.95 8.11
C ASP A 78 8.44 -19.43 8.17
N ILE A 79 7.83 -20.25 7.32
CA ILE A 79 8.02 -21.71 7.30
C ILE A 79 8.92 -22.12 6.16
N ASP A 80 8.50 -21.81 4.93
CA ASP A 80 9.20 -22.26 3.71
C ASP A 80 10.49 -21.45 3.44
N LYS A 81 10.60 -20.23 4.04
CA LYS A 81 11.74 -19.31 3.91
C LYS A 81 12.11 -18.97 2.46
N ILE A 82 11.12 -18.94 1.56
CA ILE A 82 11.33 -18.65 0.13
C ILE A 82 11.16 -17.17 -0.20
N ILE A 83 10.46 -16.39 0.64
CA ILE A 83 10.36 -14.93 0.55
C ILE A 83 11.32 -14.31 1.58
N ASP A 84 12.27 -13.48 1.10
CA ASP A 84 13.18 -12.74 1.98
C ASP A 84 12.45 -11.57 2.67
N GLN A 85 12.27 -11.65 3.98
CA GLN A 85 11.65 -10.59 4.81
C GLN A 85 12.37 -9.24 4.72
N ASN A 86 13.68 -9.24 4.43
CA ASN A 86 14.45 -8.00 4.29
C ASN A 86 14.12 -7.28 2.98
N ALA A 87 13.70 -8.02 1.95
CA ALA A 87 13.34 -7.50 0.63
C ALA A 87 11.81 -7.39 0.41
N TYR A 88 10.99 -7.71 1.42
CA TYR A 88 9.53 -7.74 1.32
C TYR A 88 8.86 -6.97 2.45
N LYS A 89 7.68 -6.40 2.19
CA LYS A 89 6.77 -5.84 3.19
C LYS A 89 5.33 -6.00 2.76
N GLY A 90 4.58 -6.82 3.49
CA GLY A 90 3.11 -6.84 3.45
C GLY A 90 2.54 -5.85 4.45
N PHE A 91 1.46 -5.14 4.08
CA PHE A 91 0.73 -4.26 4.99
C PHE A 91 -0.72 -4.07 4.53
N GLY A 92 -1.58 -3.66 5.46
CA GLY A 92 -2.99 -3.38 5.21
C GLY A 92 -3.27 -1.88 5.16
N ILE A 93 -4.23 -1.49 4.33
CA ILE A 93 -4.86 -0.17 4.33
C ILE A 93 -6.36 -0.39 4.48
N VAL A 94 -6.94 0.08 5.58
CA VAL A 94 -8.38 -0.02 5.85
C VAL A 94 -9.10 1.15 5.21
N ASP A 95 -10.06 0.85 4.34
CA ASP A 95 -10.97 1.83 3.78
C ASP A 95 -12.09 2.16 4.77
N LEU A 96 -11.95 3.30 5.44
CA LEU A 96 -12.97 3.75 6.40
C LEU A 96 -14.22 4.35 5.74
N GLN A 97 -14.22 4.52 4.41
CA GLN A 97 -15.40 5.01 3.69
C GLN A 97 -16.33 3.89 3.20
N SER A 98 -15.85 2.65 3.17
CA SER A 98 -16.62 1.48 2.73
C SER A 98 -17.43 0.83 3.85
N THR A 99 -17.29 1.25 5.11
CA THR A 99 -17.99 0.63 6.23
C THR A 99 -18.85 1.62 7.02
N ARG A 100 -19.88 1.09 7.67
CA ARG A 100 -20.69 1.81 8.67
C ARG A 100 -20.34 1.40 10.10
N LEU A 101 -19.36 0.54 10.28
CA LEU A 101 -18.92 0.12 11.61
C LEU A 101 -18.33 1.32 12.37
N PRO A 102 -18.55 1.40 13.69
CA PRO A 102 -17.90 2.42 14.50
C PRO A 102 -16.37 2.32 14.44
N ASP A 103 -15.67 3.47 14.31
CA ASP A 103 -14.22 3.54 14.23
C ASP A 103 -13.47 2.71 15.28
N GLY A 104 -13.97 2.67 16.52
CA GLY A 104 -13.38 1.87 17.60
C GLY A 104 -13.39 0.38 17.32
N LEU A 105 -14.45 -0.14 16.70
CA LEU A 105 -14.57 -1.54 16.31
C LEU A 105 -13.63 -1.86 15.15
N VAL A 106 -13.62 -1.00 14.11
CA VAL A 106 -12.71 -1.15 12.97
C VAL A 106 -11.25 -1.18 13.44
N ARG A 107 -10.86 -0.25 14.32
CA ARG A 107 -9.49 -0.23 14.88
C ARG A 107 -9.16 -1.47 15.71
N ALA A 108 -10.13 -2.01 16.45
CA ALA A 108 -9.94 -3.25 17.20
C ALA A 108 -9.74 -4.46 16.29
N ILE A 109 -10.52 -4.55 15.19
CA ILE A 109 -10.36 -5.58 14.14
C ILE A 109 -8.98 -5.45 13.50
N ALA A 110 -8.65 -4.27 13.01
CA ALA A 110 -7.36 -3.97 12.40
C ALA A 110 -6.18 -4.31 13.35
N GLY A 111 -6.30 -3.98 14.64
CA GLY A 111 -5.29 -4.31 15.64
C GLY A 111 -5.07 -5.82 15.82
N ARG A 112 -6.13 -6.64 15.75
CA ARG A 112 -6.00 -8.11 15.77
C ARG A 112 -5.28 -8.63 14.54
N LYS A 113 -5.63 -8.15 13.33
CA LYS A 113 -4.97 -8.52 12.07
C LYS A 113 -3.50 -8.07 12.06
N ALA A 114 -3.21 -6.84 12.49
CA ALA A 114 -1.84 -6.33 12.61
C ALA A 114 -0.97 -7.23 13.49
N LYS A 115 -1.53 -7.68 14.64
CA LYS A 115 -0.83 -8.58 15.56
C LYS A 115 -0.66 -9.99 14.98
N ARG A 116 -1.72 -10.54 14.33
CA ARG A 116 -1.69 -11.89 13.73
C ARG A 116 -0.59 -11.98 12.66
N TYR A 117 -0.54 -11.03 11.74
CA TYR A 117 0.39 -11.04 10.62
C TYR A 117 1.67 -10.24 10.87
N ASN A 118 1.93 -9.80 12.11
CA ASN A 118 3.08 -8.95 12.47
C ASN A 118 3.30 -7.81 11.45
N THR A 119 2.23 -7.11 11.12
CA THR A 119 2.23 -6.13 10.03
C THR A 119 1.78 -4.74 10.46
N THR A 120 1.96 -3.77 9.57
CA THR A 120 1.45 -2.39 9.72
C THR A 120 0.05 -2.31 9.13
N ILE A 121 -0.87 -1.58 9.80
CA ILE A 121 -2.18 -1.26 9.23
C ILE A 121 -2.36 0.25 9.23
N LEU A 122 -2.66 0.79 8.04
CA LEU A 122 -2.93 2.19 7.79
C LEU A 122 -4.42 2.43 7.63
N PHE A 123 -4.85 3.67 7.70
CA PHE A 123 -6.27 4.04 7.63
C PHE A 123 -6.49 5.10 6.54
N ASP A 124 -7.27 4.75 5.53
CA ASP A 124 -7.74 5.68 4.50
C ASP A 124 -9.12 6.21 4.89
N SER A 125 -9.15 7.33 5.61
CA SER A 125 -10.39 7.98 6.04
C SER A 125 -11.01 8.90 4.96
N LYS A 126 -10.29 9.16 3.88
CA LYS A 126 -10.71 10.08 2.82
C LYS A 126 -10.96 9.40 1.48
N GLY A 127 -10.74 8.09 1.36
CA GLY A 127 -10.86 7.38 0.10
C GLY A 127 -9.78 7.74 -0.91
N VAL A 128 -8.58 8.07 -0.43
CA VAL A 128 -7.44 8.51 -1.27
C VAL A 128 -7.12 7.49 -2.35
N LEU A 129 -7.15 6.19 -2.01
CA LEU A 129 -6.83 5.14 -2.97
C LEU A 129 -7.99 4.84 -3.93
N HIS A 130 -9.23 5.08 -3.53
CA HIS A 130 -10.34 5.03 -4.48
C HIS A 130 -10.17 6.05 -5.60
N GLU A 131 -9.87 7.29 -5.22
CA GLU A 131 -9.75 8.40 -6.17
C GLU A 131 -8.49 8.29 -7.01
N SER A 132 -7.32 8.07 -6.36
CA SER A 132 -6.02 8.11 -7.04
C SER A 132 -5.68 6.79 -7.75
N TRP A 133 -6.08 5.63 -7.21
CA TRP A 133 -5.77 4.32 -7.75
C TRP A 133 -6.92 3.68 -8.52
N GLY A 134 -8.14 4.19 -8.33
CA GLY A 134 -9.35 3.63 -8.94
C GLY A 134 -9.73 2.27 -8.36
N LEU A 135 -9.36 1.99 -7.09
CA LEU A 135 -9.73 0.74 -6.43
C LEU A 135 -11.25 0.68 -6.18
N PRO A 136 -11.88 -0.49 -6.32
CA PRO A 136 -13.31 -0.63 -6.07
C PRO A 136 -13.63 -0.41 -4.59
N LYS A 137 -14.85 0.12 -4.33
CA LYS A 137 -15.45 0.18 -2.99
C LYS A 137 -16.04 -1.17 -2.61
N ASP A 138 -16.36 -1.31 -1.31
CA ASP A 138 -17.06 -2.47 -0.76
C ASP A 138 -16.39 -3.80 -1.17
N SER A 139 -15.04 -3.83 -1.16
CA SER A 139 -14.25 -4.95 -1.66
C SER A 139 -12.89 -5.07 -0.96
N TYR A 140 -12.16 -6.08 -1.34
CA TYR A 140 -10.76 -6.30 -1.00
C TYR A 140 -9.93 -6.18 -2.27
N SER A 141 -8.84 -5.43 -2.24
CA SER A 141 -7.90 -5.36 -3.36
C SER A 141 -6.49 -5.68 -2.88
N VAL A 142 -5.76 -6.51 -3.64
CA VAL A 142 -4.34 -6.78 -3.39
C VAL A 142 -3.52 -6.20 -4.53
N VAL A 143 -2.54 -5.37 -4.19
CA VAL A 143 -1.64 -4.75 -5.16
C VAL A 143 -0.21 -5.14 -4.81
N ILE A 144 0.52 -5.69 -5.80
CA ILE A 144 1.94 -6.00 -5.67
C ILE A 144 2.73 -4.96 -6.46
N VAL A 145 3.68 -4.29 -5.78
CA VAL A 145 4.62 -3.38 -6.41
C VAL A 145 6.07 -3.79 -6.12
N ASP A 146 6.94 -3.63 -7.09
CA ASP A 146 8.36 -3.95 -6.94
C ASP A 146 9.15 -2.89 -6.15
N LYS A 147 10.45 -3.09 -6.02
CA LYS A 147 11.38 -2.20 -5.31
C LYS A 147 11.44 -0.80 -5.92
N ASN A 148 11.12 -0.65 -7.22
CA ASN A 148 11.06 0.62 -7.96
C ASN A 148 9.65 1.24 -7.97
N ARG A 149 8.70 0.63 -7.22
CA ARG A 149 7.29 1.05 -7.19
C ARG A 149 6.55 0.84 -8.51
N ILE A 150 7.01 -0.07 -9.36
CA ILE A 150 6.27 -0.48 -10.55
C ILE A 150 5.22 -1.53 -10.13
N VAL A 151 3.99 -1.34 -10.56
CA VAL A 151 2.89 -2.27 -10.31
C VAL A 151 3.16 -3.57 -11.06
N ARG A 152 3.14 -4.70 -10.35
CA ARG A 152 3.40 -6.03 -10.89
C ARG A 152 2.16 -6.92 -10.90
N GLY A 153 1.20 -6.65 -10.01
CA GLY A 153 -0.08 -7.34 -9.95
C GLY A 153 -1.15 -6.50 -9.30
N ILE A 154 -2.39 -6.66 -9.77
CA ILE A 154 -3.60 -6.04 -9.19
C ILE A 154 -4.65 -7.13 -9.16
N TYR A 155 -5.20 -7.40 -7.98
CA TYR A 155 -6.19 -8.44 -7.76
C TYR A 155 -7.37 -7.84 -7.02
N TYR A 156 -8.57 -7.97 -7.58
CA TYR A 156 -9.80 -7.46 -7.00
C TYR A 156 -10.67 -8.58 -6.45
N GLY A 157 -11.24 -8.37 -5.28
CA GLY A 157 -12.06 -9.37 -4.59
C GLY A 157 -11.23 -10.54 -4.03
N LYS A 158 -11.86 -11.71 -3.98
CA LYS A 158 -11.21 -12.94 -3.51
C LYS A 158 -10.23 -13.46 -4.57
N ILE A 159 -8.98 -13.66 -4.16
CA ILE A 159 -7.99 -14.37 -4.99
C ILE A 159 -8.36 -15.86 -5.02
N ALA A 160 -8.46 -16.42 -6.21
CA ALA A 160 -8.73 -17.84 -6.37
C ALA A 160 -7.54 -18.68 -5.85
N ASP A 161 -7.83 -19.78 -5.15
CA ASP A 161 -6.79 -20.62 -4.54
C ASP A 161 -5.78 -21.14 -5.57
N ALA A 162 -6.24 -21.36 -6.82
CA ALA A 162 -5.39 -21.77 -7.93
C ALA A 162 -4.36 -20.71 -8.37
N ASP A 163 -4.62 -19.43 -8.10
CA ASP A 163 -3.75 -18.32 -8.51
C ASP A 163 -2.68 -18.02 -7.45
N ILE A 164 -2.90 -18.42 -6.19
CA ILE A 164 -2.02 -18.13 -5.05
C ILE A 164 -0.56 -18.54 -5.31
N PRO A 165 -0.27 -19.78 -5.79
CA PRO A 165 1.12 -20.19 -6.03
C PRO A 165 1.85 -19.28 -7.02
N GLY A 166 1.19 -18.88 -8.11
CA GLY A 166 1.76 -17.99 -9.13
C GLY A 166 2.07 -16.60 -8.59
N ILE A 167 1.22 -16.07 -7.69
CA ILE A 167 1.45 -14.77 -7.04
C ILE A 167 2.65 -14.87 -6.09
N ILE A 168 2.75 -15.94 -5.30
CA ILE A 168 3.89 -16.18 -4.41
C ILE A 168 5.18 -16.30 -5.22
N GLU A 169 5.19 -17.06 -6.32
CA GLU A 169 6.36 -17.18 -7.21
C GLU A 169 6.80 -15.82 -7.75
N MET A 170 5.85 -14.98 -8.18
CA MET A 170 6.12 -13.61 -8.61
C MET A 170 6.78 -12.80 -7.48
N ILE A 171 6.25 -12.83 -6.25
CA ILE A 171 6.83 -12.11 -5.10
C ILE A 171 8.26 -12.61 -4.83
N VAL A 172 8.48 -13.93 -4.81
CA VAL A 172 9.81 -14.55 -4.63
C VAL A 172 10.81 -14.05 -5.67
N LYS A 173 10.40 -13.98 -6.93
CA LYS A 173 11.24 -13.46 -8.02
C LYS A 173 11.60 -12.00 -7.78
N LEU A 174 10.60 -11.15 -7.50
CA LEU A 174 10.79 -9.71 -7.28
C LEU A 174 11.67 -9.40 -6.06
N THR A 175 11.65 -10.24 -5.02
CA THR A 175 12.52 -10.05 -3.84
C THR A 175 13.98 -10.35 -4.15
N LYS A 176 14.28 -11.11 -5.20
CA LYS A 176 15.65 -11.47 -5.63
C LYS A 176 16.25 -10.50 -6.66
N GLU A 177 15.41 -9.72 -7.35
CA GLU A 177 15.83 -8.64 -8.25
C GLU A 177 16.38 -7.43 -7.45
#